data_82bf40451b5d8ffbf893d4432fd10db2
#
_entry.id   82bf40451b5d8ffbf893d4432fd10db2
#
_cell.length_a   1.000
_cell.length_b   1.000
_cell.length_c   1.000
_cell.angle_alpha   90.00
_cell.angle_beta   90.00
_cell.angle_gamma   90.00
#
_symmetry.space_group_name_H-M   'P 1'
#
loop_
_entity.id
_entity.type
_entity.pdbx_description
1 polymer ?
#
loop_
_entity_poly.entity_id
_entity_poly.type
_entity_poly.pdbx_seq_one_letter_code
_entity_poly.pdbx_strand_id
1 'polypeptide(L)'
;VKPVDPRLLRYAGAARGFLAASALIGVVQTAVTIAFAWLLTDAITGAIAGRDVTSSLLWLLVAALLRGLLIAASDAAGTRAAAKTGMQLRAALVAAVGKLGPGWLAQRNQTELAVTAGHGLEALDAYFARYIPQLVLTVIATPVLVAVMWWQDWPSGLTAVITLPLIPLFLILIGMATRTVQTRQWQTLQRLAARFADTVQGLSTLRLFGRDRRAADRIEVTADEYRRETMKVLRFSFLSGFAMELLASIAVALIAVSVGFRLLSGDLTLEVGLFVLLLAPEAFLPIRQVGVQFHAAAEGVAATEDVFAVLDAAGERTRMRERRTDAAGIAVESPDNRETVLQVDPGSEGSLVVAGLRVRDLPPVSFAAAPGTITVIEGPSGSGKSSLFAALRGAVEFEGTASYAGTDLRELAPSAWLAWAGQAPGLTRGTVAANVTLGDPEPDADRVRAALDDACAETIDPALELGVQGAGLSGGQAQRVAVARALYRQASASDRVLALDEPSSALDPETEDRLWRSLREKADAGATILLVSHRRTAREIADQIVELGVRV
;
A
#
# COMPACT_ATOMS: atom_id res chain seq x y z
N VAL A 1 10.88 -15.34 9.25
CA VAL A 1 10.46 -15.02 7.87
C VAL A 1 10.55 -16.31 7.07
N LYS A 2 9.44 -16.76 6.48
CA LYS A 2 9.49 -17.88 5.53
C LYS A 2 10.26 -17.37 4.29
N PRO A 3 11.18 -18.16 3.73
CA PRO A 3 11.98 -17.72 2.58
C PRO A 3 11.14 -17.32 1.37
N VAL A 4 9.92 -17.83 1.28
CA VAL A 4 8.91 -17.42 0.30
C VAL A 4 7.58 -17.26 1.04
N ASP A 5 7.03 -16.03 1.09
CA ASP A 5 5.70 -15.80 1.66
C ASP A 5 4.63 -16.20 0.63
N PRO A 6 3.75 -17.17 0.93
CA PRO A 6 2.71 -17.63 0.01
C PRO A 6 1.74 -16.50 -0.40
N ARG A 7 1.59 -15.47 0.44
CA ARG A 7 0.74 -14.30 0.16
C ARG A 7 1.27 -13.49 -1.02
N LEU A 8 2.62 -13.31 -1.11
CA LEU A 8 3.26 -12.65 -2.25
C LEU A 8 2.98 -13.38 -3.57
N LEU A 9 3.01 -14.71 -3.57
CA LEU A 9 2.68 -15.53 -4.75
C LEU A 9 1.20 -15.48 -5.13
N ARG A 10 0.32 -15.25 -4.18
CA ARG A 10 -1.13 -15.13 -4.39
C ARG A 10 -1.52 -13.81 -5.05
N TYR A 11 -0.91 -12.71 -4.63
CA TYR A 11 -1.20 -11.36 -5.14
C TYR A 11 -0.41 -11.02 -6.40
N ALA A 12 0.69 -11.71 -6.69
CA ALA A 12 1.54 -11.47 -7.86
C ALA A 12 1.39 -12.59 -8.91
N GLY A 13 0.35 -12.54 -9.73
CA GLY A 13 0.15 -13.50 -10.84
C GLY A 13 1.33 -13.54 -11.82
N ALA A 14 2.08 -12.44 -11.96
CA ALA A 14 3.32 -12.35 -12.72
C ALA A 14 4.47 -13.20 -12.15
N ALA A 15 4.44 -13.55 -10.85
CA ALA A 15 5.51 -14.27 -10.21
C ALA A 15 5.65 -15.73 -10.69
N ARG A 16 4.58 -16.37 -11.13
CA ARG A 16 4.62 -17.78 -11.58
C ARG A 16 5.42 -17.95 -12.87
N GLY A 17 5.18 -17.11 -13.87
CA GLY A 17 5.94 -17.12 -15.13
C GLY A 17 7.41 -16.75 -14.92
N PHE A 18 7.66 -15.80 -14.01
CA PHE A 18 9.00 -15.41 -13.61
C PHE A 18 9.77 -16.55 -12.91
N LEU A 19 9.15 -17.29 -11.98
CA LEU A 19 9.78 -18.44 -11.33
C LEU A 19 10.16 -19.52 -12.34
N ALA A 20 9.29 -19.82 -13.31
CA ALA A 20 9.58 -20.80 -14.37
C ALA A 20 10.75 -20.32 -15.26
N ALA A 21 10.76 -19.05 -15.64
CA ALA A 21 11.87 -18.47 -16.43
C ALA A 21 13.18 -18.50 -15.64
N SER A 22 13.17 -18.13 -14.35
CA SER A 22 14.34 -18.18 -13.46
C SER A 22 14.87 -19.60 -13.29
N ALA A 23 13.97 -20.60 -13.18
CA ALA A 23 14.37 -22.00 -13.09
C ALA A 23 15.04 -22.46 -14.40
N LEU A 24 14.47 -22.14 -15.55
CA LEU A 24 15.07 -22.48 -16.84
C LEU A 24 16.45 -21.82 -17.03
N ILE A 25 16.56 -20.52 -16.74
CA ILE A 25 17.84 -19.80 -16.78
C ILE A 25 18.83 -20.44 -15.81
N GLY A 26 18.40 -20.80 -14.60
CA GLY A 26 19.24 -21.46 -13.59
C GLY A 26 19.78 -22.82 -14.03
N VAL A 27 18.96 -23.65 -14.69
CA VAL A 27 19.41 -24.94 -15.27
C VAL A 27 20.45 -24.73 -16.35
N VAL A 28 20.19 -23.81 -17.30
CA VAL A 28 21.13 -23.52 -18.38
C VAL A 28 22.44 -22.90 -17.84
N GLN A 29 22.33 -22.00 -16.89
CA GLN A 29 23.49 -21.38 -16.23
C GLN A 29 24.37 -22.43 -15.51
N THR A 30 23.73 -23.39 -14.82
CA THR A 30 24.44 -24.49 -14.17
C THR A 30 25.18 -25.36 -15.18
N ALA A 31 24.53 -25.75 -16.28
CA ALA A 31 25.16 -26.53 -17.35
C ALA A 31 26.34 -25.77 -17.99
N VAL A 32 26.19 -24.47 -18.24
CA VAL A 32 27.27 -23.63 -18.80
C VAL A 32 28.44 -23.51 -17.80
N THR A 33 28.17 -23.42 -16.50
CA THR A 33 29.21 -23.38 -15.46
C THR A 33 30.03 -24.68 -15.44
N ILE A 34 29.36 -25.84 -15.52
CA ILE A 34 30.04 -27.15 -15.60
C ILE A 34 30.86 -27.25 -16.88
N ALA A 35 30.29 -26.87 -18.02
CA ALA A 35 30.97 -26.88 -19.31
C ALA A 35 32.20 -25.94 -19.31
N PHE A 36 32.07 -24.76 -18.72
CA PHE A 36 33.18 -23.82 -18.55
C PHE A 36 34.32 -24.41 -17.74
N ALA A 37 34.04 -25.00 -16.57
CA ALA A 37 35.04 -25.64 -15.72
C ALA A 37 35.72 -26.82 -16.45
N TRP A 38 34.96 -27.63 -17.20
CA TRP A 38 35.48 -28.74 -17.99
C TRP A 38 36.37 -28.25 -19.15
N LEU A 39 35.93 -27.28 -19.95
CA LEU A 39 36.69 -26.70 -21.05
C LEU A 39 37.98 -26.02 -20.57
N LEU A 40 37.93 -25.35 -19.43
CA LEU A 40 39.13 -24.72 -18.85
C LEU A 40 40.12 -25.76 -18.37
N THR A 41 39.62 -26.84 -17.77
CA THR A 41 40.46 -27.98 -17.36
C THR A 41 41.13 -28.63 -18.56
N ASP A 42 40.38 -28.93 -19.64
CA ASP A 42 40.91 -29.52 -20.86
C ASP A 42 41.91 -28.61 -21.56
N ALA A 43 41.66 -27.30 -21.62
CA ALA A 43 42.60 -26.32 -22.17
C ALA A 43 43.93 -26.30 -21.38
N ILE A 44 43.90 -26.30 -20.04
CA ILE A 44 45.09 -26.28 -19.20
C ILE A 44 45.88 -27.60 -19.30
N THR A 45 45.21 -28.73 -19.13
CA THR A 45 45.84 -30.06 -19.18
C THR A 45 46.33 -30.39 -20.59
N GLY A 46 45.57 -30.01 -21.65
CA GLY A 46 45.95 -30.13 -23.04
C GLY A 46 47.21 -29.31 -23.39
N ALA A 47 47.29 -28.06 -22.90
CA ALA A 47 48.47 -27.20 -23.08
C ALA A 47 49.70 -27.78 -22.41
N ILE A 48 49.56 -28.34 -21.18
CA ILE A 48 50.67 -29.02 -20.46
C ILE A 48 51.12 -30.27 -21.25
N ALA A 49 50.18 -30.99 -21.85
CA ALA A 49 50.45 -32.20 -22.66
C ALA A 49 50.93 -31.88 -24.09
N GLY A 50 51.02 -30.60 -24.50
CA GLY A 50 51.43 -30.20 -25.85
C GLY A 50 50.35 -30.47 -26.91
N ARG A 51 49.11 -30.67 -26.54
CA ARG A 51 47.94 -30.85 -27.48
C ARG A 51 47.51 -29.49 -28.04
N ASP A 52 46.91 -29.51 -29.23
CA ASP A 52 46.24 -28.30 -29.75
C ASP A 52 44.99 -28.01 -28.93
N VAL A 53 44.98 -26.85 -28.28
CA VAL A 53 43.88 -26.37 -27.42
C VAL A 53 43.02 -25.28 -28.04
N THR A 54 43.21 -25.00 -29.34
CA THR A 54 42.51 -23.91 -30.03
C THR A 54 41.00 -24.07 -30.00
N SER A 55 40.51 -25.30 -30.18
CA SER A 55 39.06 -25.60 -30.12
C SER A 55 38.51 -25.41 -28.68
N SER A 56 39.24 -25.86 -27.66
CA SER A 56 38.82 -25.69 -26.27
C SER A 56 38.77 -24.22 -25.85
N LEU A 57 39.73 -23.40 -26.33
CA LEU A 57 39.72 -21.94 -26.10
C LEU A 57 38.55 -21.23 -26.78
N LEU A 58 38.21 -21.62 -28.03
CA LEU A 58 37.06 -21.08 -28.73
C LEU A 58 35.74 -21.38 -28.00
N TRP A 59 35.54 -22.64 -27.58
CA TRP A 59 34.35 -23.02 -26.82
C TRP A 59 34.31 -22.38 -25.42
N LEU A 60 35.47 -22.17 -24.78
CA LEU A 60 35.57 -21.43 -23.52
C LEU A 60 35.10 -19.98 -23.67
N LEU A 61 35.51 -19.32 -24.78
CA LEU A 61 35.03 -17.97 -25.08
C LEU A 61 33.49 -17.94 -25.27
N VAL A 62 32.95 -18.91 -26.01
CA VAL A 62 31.49 -19.04 -26.21
C VAL A 62 30.79 -19.26 -24.87
N ALA A 63 31.31 -20.16 -24.02
CA ALA A 63 30.74 -20.41 -22.69
C ALA A 63 30.80 -19.17 -21.80
N ALA A 64 31.90 -18.40 -21.82
CA ALA A 64 32.03 -17.17 -21.07
C ALA A 64 31.03 -16.10 -21.53
N LEU A 65 30.86 -15.91 -22.85
CA LEU A 65 29.87 -14.98 -23.40
C LEU A 65 28.44 -15.41 -23.06
N LEU A 66 28.14 -16.70 -23.19
CA LEU A 66 26.83 -17.26 -22.84
C LEU A 66 26.52 -17.08 -21.34
N ARG A 67 27.53 -17.30 -20.47
CA ARG A 67 27.40 -17.07 -19.02
C ARG A 67 27.06 -15.59 -18.74
N GLY A 68 27.76 -14.65 -19.37
CA GLY A 68 27.46 -13.22 -19.25
C GLY A 68 26.06 -12.86 -19.71
N LEU A 69 25.63 -13.43 -20.85
CA LEU A 69 24.27 -13.23 -21.38
C LEU A 69 23.19 -13.78 -20.44
N LEU A 70 23.41 -14.96 -19.87
CA LEU A 70 22.45 -15.58 -18.92
C LEU A 70 22.35 -14.77 -17.62
N ILE A 71 23.45 -14.22 -17.11
CA ILE A 71 23.43 -13.34 -15.95
C ILE A 71 22.61 -12.08 -16.29
N ALA A 72 22.90 -11.42 -17.41
CA ALA A 72 22.15 -10.25 -17.84
C ALA A 72 20.65 -10.55 -18.07
N ALA A 73 20.32 -11.71 -18.64
CA ALA A 73 18.93 -12.15 -18.83
C ALA A 73 18.23 -12.40 -17.50
N SER A 74 18.91 -13.01 -16.51
CA SER A 74 18.39 -13.22 -15.17
C SER A 74 18.09 -11.90 -14.46
N ASP A 75 19.03 -10.95 -14.51
CA ASP A 75 18.87 -9.61 -13.91
C ASP A 75 17.73 -8.83 -14.58
N ALA A 76 17.65 -8.87 -15.92
CA ALA A 76 16.58 -8.22 -16.66
C ALA A 76 15.19 -8.83 -16.34
N ALA A 77 15.11 -10.16 -16.24
CA ALA A 77 13.88 -10.86 -15.85
C ALA A 77 13.46 -10.52 -14.42
N GLY A 78 14.41 -10.50 -13.49
CA GLY A 78 14.20 -10.15 -12.09
C GLY A 78 13.69 -8.71 -11.93
N THR A 79 14.35 -7.75 -12.56
CA THR A 79 13.96 -6.33 -12.51
C THR A 79 12.56 -6.09 -13.10
N ARG A 80 12.23 -6.74 -14.25
CA ARG A 80 10.89 -6.63 -14.83
C ARG A 80 9.81 -7.25 -13.93
N ALA A 81 10.11 -8.39 -13.29
CA ALA A 81 9.19 -9.04 -12.36
C ALA A 81 8.95 -8.17 -11.13
N ALA A 82 10.00 -7.58 -10.56
CA ALA A 82 9.93 -6.66 -9.43
C ALA A 82 9.05 -5.45 -9.75
N ALA A 83 9.33 -4.75 -10.85
CA ALA A 83 8.56 -3.58 -11.28
C ALA A 83 7.06 -3.92 -11.49
N LYS A 84 6.76 -5.04 -12.16
CA LYS A 84 5.37 -5.46 -12.41
C LYS A 84 4.65 -5.83 -11.11
N THR A 85 5.30 -6.55 -10.21
CA THR A 85 4.73 -6.93 -8.91
C THR A 85 4.52 -5.71 -8.02
N GLY A 86 5.47 -4.78 -7.98
CA GLY A 86 5.35 -3.52 -7.24
C GLY A 86 4.17 -2.68 -7.73
N MET A 87 3.96 -2.56 -9.05
CA MET A 87 2.78 -1.88 -9.61
C MET A 87 1.46 -2.57 -9.22
N GLN A 88 1.40 -3.90 -9.29
CA GLN A 88 0.20 -4.67 -8.92
C GLN A 88 -0.13 -4.51 -7.43
N LEU A 89 0.86 -4.59 -6.55
CA LEU A 89 0.66 -4.41 -5.11
C LEU A 89 0.26 -2.97 -4.75
N ARG A 90 0.85 -1.98 -5.43
CA ARG A 90 0.47 -0.57 -5.24
C ARG A 90 -0.97 -0.32 -5.66
N ALA A 91 -1.38 -0.83 -6.82
CA ALA A 91 -2.77 -0.74 -7.27
C ALA A 91 -3.73 -1.46 -6.31
N ALA A 92 -3.36 -2.66 -5.84
CA ALA A 92 -4.15 -3.41 -4.87
C ALA A 92 -4.27 -2.67 -3.52
N LEU A 93 -3.18 -2.05 -3.04
CA LEU A 93 -3.18 -1.26 -1.80
C LEU A 93 -4.10 -0.04 -1.91
N VAL A 94 -4.02 0.72 -3.02
CA VAL A 94 -4.91 1.86 -3.26
C VAL A 94 -6.37 1.42 -3.31
N ALA A 95 -6.66 0.33 -4.03
CA ALA A 95 -8.01 -0.24 -4.10
C ALA A 95 -8.51 -0.73 -2.72
N ALA A 96 -7.63 -1.33 -1.91
CA ALA A 96 -7.96 -1.77 -0.55
C ALA A 96 -8.29 -0.59 0.37
N VAL A 97 -7.48 0.47 0.33
CA VAL A 97 -7.74 1.71 1.09
C VAL A 97 -9.08 2.33 0.67
N GLY A 98 -9.38 2.35 -0.64
CA GLY A 98 -10.68 2.80 -1.14
C GLY A 98 -11.86 1.97 -0.61
N LYS A 99 -11.72 0.64 -0.53
CA LYS A 99 -12.73 -0.27 0.06
C LYS A 99 -12.89 -0.08 1.57
N LEU A 100 -11.80 0.17 2.30
CA LEU A 100 -11.81 0.43 3.74
C LEU A 100 -12.45 1.79 4.08
N GLY A 101 -12.38 2.74 3.15
CA GLY A 101 -13.07 4.02 3.25
C GLY A 101 -12.46 5.02 4.21
N PRO A 102 -13.01 6.24 4.24
CA PRO A 102 -12.42 7.37 4.95
C PRO A 102 -12.41 7.21 6.48
N GLY A 103 -13.34 6.48 7.06
CA GLY A 103 -13.39 6.26 8.50
C GLY A 103 -12.23 5.40 9.01
N TRP A 104 -11.81 4.40 8.24
CA TRP A 104 -10.64 3.59 8.55
C TRP A 104 -9.34 4.42 8.40
N LEU A 105 -9.28 5.24 7.34
CA LEU A 105 -8.13 6.09 7.06
C LEU A 105 -7.94 7.18 8.14
N ALA A 106 -9.02 7.74 8.68
CA ALA A 106 -8.98 8.77 9.72
C ALA A 106 -8.44 8.25 11.07
N GLN A 107 -8.49 6.94 11.32
CA GLN A 107 -7.97 6.31 12.53
C GLN A 107 -6.49 5.90 12.41
N ARG A 108 -5.87 6.10 11.24
CA ARG A 108 -4.50 5.70 10.94
C ARG A 108 -3.64 6.91 10.59
N ASN A 109 -2.36 6.78 10.86
CA ASN A 109 -1.39 7.78 10.44
C ASN A 109 -1.20 7.69 8.92
N GLN A 110 -1.67 8.71 8.19
CA GLN A 110 -1.59 8.77 6.73
C GLN A 110 -0.14 8.79 6.23
N THR A 111 0.78 9.36 7.01
CA THR A 111 2.20 9.40 6.68
C THR A 111 2.83 8.00 6.74
N GLU A 112 2.46 7.18 7.71
CA GLU A 112 2.92 5.78 7.80
C GLU A 112 2.44 4.97 6.59
N LEU A 113 1.18 5.15 6.17
CA LEU A 113 0.64 4.52 4.96
C LEU A 113 1.37 4.99 3.69
N ALA A 114 1.70 6.28 3.59
CA ALA A 114 2.45 6.82 2.47
C ALA A 114 3.88 6.24 2.41
N VAL A 115 4.56 6.11 3.55
CA VAL A 115 5.89 5.47 3.64
C VAL A 115 5.81 3.99 3.25
N THR A 116 4.79 3.28 3.70
CA THR A 116 4.56 1.87 3.35
C THR A 116 4.27 1.71 1.86
N ALA A 117 3.45 2.58 1.27
CA ALA A 117 3.10 2.55 -0.17
C ALA A 117 4.27 2.98 -1.09
N GLY A 118 5.20 3.79 -0.59
CA GLY A 118 6.42 4.21 -1.28
C GLY A 118 7.59 3.28 -0.97
N HIS A 119 8.35 3.64 0.03
CA HIS A 119 9.59 2.95 0.41
C HIS A 119 9.39 1.47 0.77
N GLY A 120 8.26 1.13 1.41
CA GLY A 120 7.95 -0.26 1.74
C GLY A 120 7.81 -1.15 0.51
N LEU A 121 7.17 -0.68 -0.56
CA LEU A 121 7.04 -1.43 -1.81
C LEU A 121 8.33 -1.43 -2.64
N GLU A 122 9.15 -0.38 -2.58
CA GLU A 122 10.47 -0.34 -3.21
C GLU A 122 11.44 -1.37 -2.61
N ALA A 123 11.35 -1.61 -1.31
CA ALA A 123 12.15 -2.64 -0.65
C ALA A 123 11.86 -4.07 -1.16
N LEU A 124 10.69 -4.30 -1.78
CA LEU A 124 10.37 -5.56 -2.49
C LEU A 124 11.17 -5.76 -3.78
N ASP A 125 11.73 -4.71 -4.36
CA ASP A 125 12.52 -4.84 -5.58
C ASP A 125 13.73 -5.74 -5.33
N ALA A 126 14.40 -5.60 -4.19
CA ALA A 126 15.51 -6.48 -3.80
C ALA A 126 15.05 -7.95 -3.63
N TYR A 127 13.85 -8.16 -3.10
CA TYR A 127 13.28 -9.49 -2.93
C TYR A 127 13.01 -10.19 -4.27
N PHE A 128 12.32 -9.53 -5.21
CA PHE A 128 11.96 -10.12 -6.50
C PHE A 128 13.09 -10.09 -7.52
N ALA A 129 13.87 -8.99 -7.58
CA ALA A 129 14.92 -8.84 -8.58
C ALA A 129 16.18 -9.66 -8.28
N ARG A 130 16.50 -9.89 -6.99
CA ARG A 130 17.78 -10.48 -6.60
C ARG A 130 17.65 -11.74 -5.75
N TYR A 131 16.83 -11.68 -4.69
CA TYR A 131 16.75 -12.81 -3.73
C TYR A 131 16.08 -14.05 -4.30
N ILE A 132 14.91 -13.91 -4.93
CA ILE A 132 14.17 -15.04 -5.50
C ILE A 132 14.93 -15.74 -6.63
N PRO A 133 15.50 -15.03 -7.64
CA PRO A 133 16.32 -15.69 -8.66
C PRO A 133 17.51 -16.43 -8.08
N GLN A 134 18.17 -15.82 -7.10
CA GLN A 134 19.32 -16.44 -6.45
C GLN A 134 18.94 -17.68 -5.63
N LEU A 135 17.78 -17.65 -4.96
CA LEU A 135 17.26 -18.80 -4.25
C LEU A 135 16.95 -19.97 -5.21
N VAL A 136 16.28 -19.66 -6.33
CA VAL A 136 15.97 -20.66 -7.39
C VAL A 136 17.26 -21.23 -7.97
N LEU A 137 18.23 -20.39 -8.30
CA LEU A 137 19.53 -20.83 -8.79
C LEU A 137 20.22 -21.75 -7.78
N THR A 138 20.20 -21.38 -6.50
CA THR A 138 20.85 -22.17 -5.43
C THR A 138 20.23 -23.56 -5.29
N VAL A 139 18.90 -23.65 -5.32
CA VAL A 139 18.19 -24.94 -5.22
C VAL A 139 18.49 -25.86 -6.39
N ILE A 140 18.79 -25.31 -7.56
CA ILE A 140 19.11 -26.07 -8.78
C ILE A 140 20.63 -26.33 -8.89
N ALA A 141 21.42 -25.26 -8.85
CA ALA A 141 22.86 -25.34 -9.16
C ALA A 141 23.63 -26.10 -8.09
N THR A 142 23.42 -25.81 -6.79
CA THR A 142 24.21 -26.40 -5.73
C THR A 142 24.11 -27.94 -5.71
N PRO A 143 22.92 -28.58 -5.73
CA PRO A 143 22.84 -30.03 -5.76
C PRO A 143 23.45 -30.65 -7.03
N VAL A 144 23.25 -30.02 -8.20
CA VAL A 144 23.81 -30.52 -9.47
C VAL A 144 25.34 -30.44 -9.46
N LEU A 145 25.91 -29.31 -9.02
CA LEU A 145 27.36 -29.15 -8.95
C LEU A 145 27.99 -30.12 -7.96
N VAL A 146 27.37 -30.30 -6.78
CA VAL A 146 27.83 -31.30 -5.78
C VAL A 146 27.71 -32.73 -6.33
N ALA A 147 26.65 -33.07 -7.05
CA ALA A 147 26.50 -34.38 -7.67
C ALA A 147 27.59 -34.64 -8.74
N VAL A 148 27.92 -33.63 -9.55
CA VAL A 148 29.02 -33.73 -10.53
C VAL A 148 30.38 -33.88 -9.82
N MET A 149 30.61 -33.12 -8.76
CA MET A 149 31.82 -33.28 -7.94
C MET A 149 31.90 -34.67 -7.31
N TRP A 150 30.82 -35.17 -6.75
CA TRP A 150 30.72 -36.53 -6.17
C TRP A 150 31.01 -37.62 -7.20
N TRP A 151 30.53 -37.46 -8.43
CA TRP A 151 30.77 -38.41 -9.50
C TRP A 151 32.22 -38.47 -9.95
N GLN A 152 32.87 -37.30 -10.01
CA GLN A 152 34.29 -37.17 -10.42
C GLN A 152 35.27 -37.54 -9.31
N ASP A 153 34.95 -37.10 -8.08
CA ASP A 153 35.76 -37.36 -6.90
C ASP A 153 34.89 -37.41 -5.63
N TRP A 154 34.56 -38.62 -5.19
CA TRP A 154 33.67 -38.79 -4.05
C TRP A 154 34.11 -38.17 -2.73
N PRO A 155 35.46 -38.11 -2.36
CA PRO A 155 35.86 -37.46 -1.11
C PRO A 155 35.67 -35.95 -1.14
N SER A 156 35.86 -35.30 -2.30
CA SER A 156 35.57 -33.89 -2.49
C SER A 156 34.07 -33.61 -2.47
N GLY A 157 33.27 -34.47 -3.10
CA GLY A 157 31.81 -34.42 -3.03
C GLY A 157 31.30 -34.59 -1.59
N LEU A 158 31.84 -35.56 -0.83
CA LEU A 158 31.50 -35.76 0.57
C LEU A 158 31.84 -34.54 1.43
N THR A 159 33.01 -33.93 1.23
CA THR A 159 33.42 -32.71 1.93
C THR A 159 32.43 -31.58 1.63
N ALA A 160 32.00 -31.41 0.39
CA ALA A 160 31.00 -30.43 0.01
C ALA A 160 29.64 -30.71 0.69
N VAL A 161 29.16 -31.96 0.69
CA VAL A 161 27.89 -32.36 1.32
C VAL A 161 27.88 -32.09 2.83
N ILE A 162 29.00 -32.30 3.51
CA ILE A 162 29.12 -32.06 4.97
C ILE A 162 29.21 -30.56 5.28
N THR A 163 29.93 -29.79 4.47
CA THR A 163 30.23 -28.38 4.76
C THR A 163 29.12 -27.42 4.26
N LEU A 164 28.43 -27.72 3.16
CA LEU A 164 27.36 -26.89 2.60
C LEU A 164 26.21 -26.60 3.57
N PRO A 165 25.66 -27.58 4.33
CA PRO A 165 24.56 -27.31 5.26
C PRO A 165 24.93 -26.37 6.41
N LEU A 166 26.21 -26.19 6.70
CA LEU A 166 26.67 -25.29 7.75
C LEU A 166 26.36 -23.81 7.42
N ILE A 167 26.41 -23.44 6.13
CA ILE A 167 26.12 -22.08 5.67
C ILE A 167 24.66 -21.68 5.95
N PRO A 168 23.62 -22.42 5.49
CA PRO A 168 22.24 -22.08 5.80
C PRO A 168 21.91 -22.19 7.29
N LEU A 169 22.55 -23.09 8.03
CA LEU A 169 22.40 -23.15 9.49
C LEU A 169 22.83 -21.83 10.15
N PHE A 170 24.01 -21.31 9.80
CA PHE A 170 24.48 -20.03 10.26
C PHE A 170 23.59 -18.86 9.79
N LEU A 171 23.10 -18.91 8.54
CA LEU A 171 22.19 -17.91 8.02
C LEU A 171 20.90 -17.82 8.85
N ILE A 172 20.32 -18.97 9.22
CA ILE A 172 19.11 -19.03 10.07
C ILE A 172 19.40 -18.44 11.45
N LEU A 173 20.51 -18.83 12.08
CA LEU A 173 20.89 -18.33 13.41
C LEU A 173 21.10 -16.80 13.42
N ILE A 174 21.85 -16.28 12.45
CA ILE A 174 22.08 -14.85 12.32
C ILE A 174 20.78 -14.12 11.94
N GLY A 175 19.97 -14.70 11.03
CA GLY A 175 18.66 -14.15 10.63
C GLY A 175 17.70 -14.00 11.81
N MET A 176 17.67 -14.94 12.74
CA MET A 176 16.88 -14.83 13.97
C MET A 176 17.38 -13.68 14.86
N ALA A 177 18.69 -13.52 15.01
CA ALA A 177 19.28 -12.45 15.79
C ALA A 177 19.02 -11.05 15.19
N THR A 178 19.03 -10.94 13.86
CA THR A 178 18.88 -9.64 13.15
C THR A 178 17.43 -9.19 12.97
N ARG A 179 16.46 -10.11 13.01
CA ARG A 179 15.03 -9.78 12.80
C ARG A 179 14.53 -8.68 13.71
N THR A 180 14.83 -8.75 15.00
CA THR A 180 14.39 -7.74 15.98
C THR A 180 14.99 -6.36 15.68
N VAL A 181 16.23 -6.32 15.23
CA VAL A 181 16.93 -5.06 14.91
C VAL A 181 16.36 -4.44 13.64
N GLN A 182 16.06 -5.23 12.61
CA GLN A 182 15.43 -4.77 11.37
C GLN A 182 14.02 -4.22 11.62
N THR A 183 13.20 -4.92 12.42
CA THR A 183 11.87 -4.42 12.80
C THR A 183 11.95 -3.09 13.54
N ARG A 184 12.91 -2.93 14.45
CA ARG A 184 13.13 -1.66 15.17
C ARG A 184 13.58 -0.54 14.23
N GLN A 185 14.47 -0.82 13.29
CA GLN A 185 14.90 0.15 12.27
C GLN A 185 13.70 0.65 11.47
N TRP A 186 12.84 -0.25 10.97
CA TRP A 186 11.63 0.09 10.23
C TRP A 186 10.67 0.96 11.03
N GLN A 187 10.35 0.56 12.27
CA GLN A 187 9.50 1.35 13.17
C GLN A 187 10.08 2.73 13.49
N THR A 188 11.41 2.84 13.58
CA THR A 188 12.06 4.13 13.83
C THR A 188 12.01 5.02 12.59
N LEU A 189 12.10 4.47 11.38
CA LEU A 189 11.89 5.20 10.13
C LEU A 189 10.46 5.74 10.02
N GLN A 190 9.45 4.92 10.32
CA GLN A 190 8.04 5.36 10.33
C GLN A 190 7.82 6.49 11.34
N ARG A 191 8.36 6.37 12.55
CA ARG A 191 8.27 7.44 13.57
C ARG A 191 8.97 8.72 13.14
N LEU A 192 10.12 8.64 12.47
CA LEU A 192 10.84 9.79 11.94
C LEU A 192 10.01 10.50 10.87
N ALA A 193 9.44 9.75 9.93
CA ALA A 193 8.59 10.29 8.86
C ALA A 193 7.33 10.95 9.42
N ALA A 194 6.65 10.32 10.38
CA ALA A 194 5.47 10.87 11.03
C ALA A 194 5.80 12.18 11.76
N ARG A 195 6.86 12.22 12.57
CA ARG A 195 7.29 13.45 13.28
C ARG A 195 7.67 14.57 12.32
N PHE A 196 8.34 14.25 11.23
CA PHE A 196 8.69 15.23 10.22
C PHE A 196 7.43 15.85 9.60
N ALA A 197 6.47 15.02 9.19
CA ALA A 197 5.20 15.48 8.61
C ALA A 197 4.40 16.34 9.60
N ASP A 198 4.25 15.91 10.86
CA ASP A 198 3.57 16.67 11.91
C ASP A 198 4.24 18.03 12.16
N THR A 199 5.58 18.04 12.17
CA THR A 199 6.34 19.28 12.37
C THR A 199 6.15 20.25 11.20
N VAL A 200 6.18 19.75 9.96
CA VAL A 200 5.96 20.59 8.76
C VAL A 200 4.53 21.11 8.72
N GLN A 201 3.53 20.28 9.02
CA GLN A 201 2.13 20.73 9.08
C GLN A 201 1.89 21.76 10.17
N GLY A 202 2.51 21.59 11.33
CA GLY A 202 2.43 22.52 12.47
C GLY A 202 3.43 23.67 12.46
N LEU A 203 4.23 23.85 11.40
CA LEU A 203 5.38 24.77 11.39
C LEU A 203 4.98 26.21 11.65
N SER A 204 3.88 26.68 11.10
CA SER A 204 3.35 28.03 11.32
C SER A 204 3.03 28.27 12.79
N THR A 205 2.38 27.32 13.44
CA THR A 205 2.05 27.37 14.88
C THR A 205 3.32 27.29 15.73
N LEU A 206 4.23 26.38 15.41
CA LEU A 206 5.50 26.22 16.14
C LEU A 206 6.34 27.50 16.09
N ARG A 207 6.36 28.16 14.93
CA ARG A 207 7.10 29.40 14.72
C ARG A 207 6.47 30.56 15.47
N LEU A 208 5.13 30.67 15.50
CA LEU A 208 4.40 31.67 16.25
C LEU A 208 4.69 31.60 17.76
N PHE A 209 4.82 30.35 18.29
CA PHE A 209 5.12 30.14 19.71
C PHE A 209 6.63 29.98 20.01
N GLY A 210 7.53 30.24 19.04
CA GLY A 210 8.98 30.11 19.22
C GLY A 210 9.46 28.69 19.54
N ARG A 211 8.75 27.66 19.08
CA ARG A 211 9.03 26.25 19.36
C ARG A 211 9.65 25.50 18.17
N ASP A 212 9.89 26.16 17.06
CA ASP A 212 10.45 25.61 15.83
C ASP A 212 11.82 24.95 16.05
N ARG A 213 12.73 25.59 16.81
CA ARG A 213 14.04 25.02 17.16
C ARG A 213 13.92 23.73 17.96
N ARG A 214 13.05 23.71 18.98
CA ARG A 214 12.82 22.47 19.76
C ARG A 214 12.19 21.35 18.93
N ALA A 215 11.40 21.68 17.93
CA ALA A 215 10.86 20.69 17.00
C ALA A 215 11.97 20.11 16.10
N ALA A 216 12.89 20.96 15.61
CA ALA A 216 14.07 20.52 14.87
C ALA A 216 14.96 19.58 15.71
N ASP A 217 15.27 19.97 16.97
CA ASP A 217 16.06 19.15 17.89
C ASP A 217 15.43 17.74 18.09
N ARG A 218 14.10 17.69 18.20
CA ARG A 218 13.38 16.38 18.32
C ARG A 218 13.47 15.53 17.08
N ILE A 219 13.46 16.12 15.88
CA ILE A 219 13.66 15.41 14.63
C ILE A 219 15.09 14.88 14.59
N GLU A 220 16.08 15.72 14.95
CA GLU A 220 17.50 15.32 14.99
C GLU A 220 17.74 14.13 15.93
N VAL A 221 17.17 14.14 17.14
CA VAL A 221 17.23 13.02 18.08
C VAL A 221 16.67 11.74 17.46
N THR A 222 15.52 11.82 16.77
CA THR A 222 14.89 10.64 16.13
C THR A 222 15.70 10.17 14.92
N ALA A 223 16.28 11.09 14.16
CA ALA A 223 17.18 10.77 13.06
C ALA A 223 18.45 10.07 13.56
N ASP A 224 18.97 10.50 14.70
CA ASP A 224 20.14 9.86 15.34
C ASP A 224 19.79 8.46 15.89
N GLU A 225 18.58 8.26 16.42
CA GLU A 225 18.08 6.92 16.76
C GLU A 225 18.01 6.03 15.51
N TYR A 226 17.46 6.51 14.40
CA TYR A 226 17.40 5.78 13.15
C TYR A 226 18.79 5.43 12.63
N ARG A 227 19.72 6.39 12.65
CA ARG A 227 21.14 6.15 12.30
C ARG A 227 21.75 5.03 13.14
N ARG A 228 21.53 5.02 14.47
CA ARG A 228 22.04 3.98 15.36
C ARG A 228 21.46 2.61 15.05
N GLU A 229 20.16 2.51 14.81
CA GLU A 229 19.53 1.23 14.45
C GLU A 229 20.01 0.74 13.07
N THR A 230 20.16 1.65 12.09
CA THR A 230 20.73 1.32 10.77
C THR A 230 22.17 0.82 10.91
N MET A 231 23.00 1.45 11.75
CA MET A 231 24.37 0.98 11.99
C MET A 231 24.42 -0.39 12.67
N LYS A 232 23.45 -0.73 13.52
CA LYS A 232 23.34 -2.08 14.08
C LYS A 232 23.01 -3.10 12.99
N VAL A 233 22.00 -2.81 12.14
CA VAL A 233 21.65 -3.68 11.00
C VAL A 233 22.86 -3.90 10.10
N LEU A 234 23.58 -2.83 9.73
CA LEU A 234 24.79 -2.92 8.91
C LEU A 234 25.87 -3.80 9.55
N ARG A 235 26.12 -3.64 10.86
CA ARG A 235 27.12 -4.48 11.57
C ARG A 235 26.75 -5.95 11.51
N PHE A 236 25.48 -6.30 11.74
CA PHE A 236 25.01 -7.69 11.63
C PHE A 236 25.08 -8.20 10.19
N SER A 237 24.75 -7.38 9.20
CA SER A 237 24.84 -7.74 7.78
C SER A 237 26.28 -8.01 7.36
N PHE A 238 27.23 -7.15 7.76
CA PHE A 238 28.66 -7.36 7.50
C PHE A 238 29.20 -8.59 8.21
N LEU A 239 28.82 -8.80 9.48
CA LEU A 239 29.25 -9.97 10.25
C LEU A 239 28.71 -11.26 9.61
N SER A 240 27.46 -11.25 9.15
CA SER A 240 26.85 -12.37 8.43
C SER A 240 27.58 -12.66 7.12
N GLY A 241 27.81 -11.64 6.30
CA GLY A 241 28.56 -11.78 5.04
C GLY A 241 29.98 -12.32 5.28
N PHE A 242 30.68 -11.80 6.27
CA PHE A 242 32.02 -12.28 6.65
C PHE A 242 31.99 -13.74 7.09
N ALA A 243 31.03 -14.14 7.94
CA ALA A 243 30.95 -15.52 8.42
C ALA A 243 30.68 -16.51 7.26
N MET A 244 29.81 -16.15 6.32
CA MET A 244 29.52 -16.97 5.15
C MET A 244 30.71 -17.07 4.20
N GLU A 245 31.42 -15.97 3.98
CA GLU A 245 32.66 -15.95 3.18
C GLU A 245 33.72 -16.82 3.79
N LEU A 246 33.91 -16.70 5.12
CA LEU A 246 34.88 -17.50 5.86
C LEU A 246 34.55 -18.99 5.80
N LEU A 247 33.29 -19.38 6.05
CA LEU A 247 32.87 -20.78 6.01
C LEU A 247 33.04 -21.39 4.60
N ALA A 248 32.63 -20.66 3.56
CA ALA A 248 32.80 -21.10 2.18
C ALA A 248 34.29 -21.22 1.81
N SER A 249 35.13 -20.27 2.21
CA SER A 249 36.57 -20.28 1.96
C SER A 249 37.26 -21.44 2.68
N ILE A 250 36.87 -21.72 3.92
CA ILE A 250 37.40 -22.89 4.66
C ILE A 250 36.99 -24.20 3.98
N ALA A 251 35.71 -24.30 3.54
CA ALA A 251 35.24 -25.51 2.85
C ALA A 251 36.01 -25.74 1.54
N VAL A 252 36.18 -24.69 0.72
CA VAL A 252 36.99 -24.78 -0.52
C VAL A 252 38.46 -25.10 -0.21
N ALA A 253 39.03 -24.53 0.83
CA ALA A 253 40.41 -24.84 1.25
C ALA A 253 40.57 -26.29 1.68
N LEU A 254 39.62 -26.87 2.42
CA LEU A 254 39.63 -28.29 2.81
C LEU A 254 39.60 -29.21 1.57
N ILE A 255 38.76 -28.88 0.56
CA ILE A 255 38.74 -29.62 -0.70
C ILE A 255 40.08 -29.46 -1.43
N ALA A 256 40.63 -28.24 -1.51
CA ALA A 256 41.88 -27.98 -2.19
C ALA A 256 43.06 -28.72 -1.56
N VAL A 257 43.16 -28.74 -0.22
CA VAL A 257 44.18 -29.45 0.50
C VAL A 257 44.05 -30.97 0.28
N SER A 258 42.82 -31.52 0.36
CA SER A 258 42.58 -32.94 0.12
C SER A 258 42.95 -33.34 -1.30
N VAL A 259 42.54 -32.57 -2.30
CA VAL A 259 42.88 -32.80 -3.72
C VAL A 259 44.39 -32.70 -3.93
N GLY A 260 45.06 -31.70 -3.32
CA GLY A 260 46.51 -31.49 -3.45
C GLY A 260 47.31 -32.66 -2.92
N PHE A 261 47.00 -33.16 -1.71
CA PHE A 261 47.70 -34.33 -1.16
C PHE A 261 47.49 -35.59 -2.02
N ARG A 262 46.29 -35.86 -2.50
CA ARG A 262 45.98 -37.03 -3.33
C ARG A 262 46.57 -36.92 -4.74
N LEU A 263 46.76 -35.70 -5.25
CA LEU A 263 47.49 -35.49 -6.49
C LEU A 263 48.99 -35.81 -6.30
N LEU A 264 49.57 -35.41 -5.17
CA LEU A 264 50.98 -35.70 -4.84
C LEU A 264 51.21 -37.18 -4.58
N SER A 265 50.27 -37.91 -3.97
CA SER A 265 50.35 -39.37 -3.76
C SER A 265 50.10 -40.19 -5.03
N GLY A 266 49.61 -39.55 -6.11
CA GLY A 266 49.27 -40.24 -7.37
C GLY A 266 47.91 -40.92 -7.37
N ASP A 267 47.08 -40.71 -6.34
CA ASP A 267 45.73 -41.29 -6.22
C ASP A 267 44.67 -40.54 -7.05
N LEU A 268 45.05 -39.37 -7.59
CA LEU A 268 44.16 -38.52 -8.39
C LEU A 268 44.89 -37.99 -9.61
N THR A 269 44.22 -37.94 -10.75
CA THR A 269 44.75 -37.35 -11.99
C THR A 269 44.67 -35.82 -11.92
N LEU A 270 45.59 -35.13 -12.62
CA LEU A 270 45.60 -33.67 -12.69
C LEU A 270 44.28 -33.13 -13.27
N GLU A 271 43.71 -33.82 -14.26
CA GLU A 271 42.47 -33.44 -14.91
C GLU A 271 41.29 -33.43 -13.94
N VAL A 272 41.10 -34.52 -13.19
CA VAL A 272 40.03 -34.62 -12.20
C VAL A 272 40.25 -33.63 -11.05
N GLY A 273 41.48 -33.52 -10.55
CA GLY A 273 41.80 -32.60 -9.47
C GLY A 273 41.53 -31.14 -9.85
N LEU A 274 41.99 -30.73 -11.03
CA LEU A 274 41.80 -29.35 -11.52
C LEU A 274 40.31 -29.04 -11.77
N PHE A 275 39.56 -29.98 -12.38
CA PHE A 275 38.14 -29.82 -12.61
C PHE A 275 37.36 -29.62 -11.29
N VAL A 276 37.60 -30.45 -10.29
CA VAL A 276 36.97 -30.35 -8.97
C VAL A 276 37.36 -29.06 -8.27
N LEU A 277 38.64 -28.64 -8.34
CA LEU A 277 39.09 -27.37 -7.77
C LEU A 277 38.46 -26.14 -8.40
N LEU A 278 38.18 -26.19 -9.71
CA LEU A 278 37.47 -25.11 -10.42
C LEU A 278 35.97 -25.13 -10.08
N LEU A 279 35.38 -26.31 -9.86
CA LEU A 279 33.97 -26.45 -9.60
C LEU A 279 33.59 -26.17 -8.13
N ALA A 280 34.51 -26.41 -7.18
CA ALA A 280 34.25 -26.23 -5.77
C ALA A 280 33.78 -24.80 -5.41
N PRO A 281 34.46 -23.70 -5.79
CA PRO A 281 33.97 -22.34 -5.52
C PRO A 281 32.60 -22.09 -6.11
N GLU A 282 32.31 -22.60 -7.30
CA GLU A 282 31.03 -22.44 -8.00
C GLU A 282 29.87 -23.18 -7.29
N ALA A 283 30.15 -24.28 -6.58
CA ALA A 283 29.15 -24.99 -5.77
C ALA A 283 28.74 -24.22 -4.52
N PHE A 284 29.65 -23.44 -3.90
CA PHE A 284 29.41 -22.63 -2.72
C PHE A 284 28.89 -21.23 -3.04
N LEU A 285 29.19 -20.69 -4.25
CA LEU A 285 28.83 -19.34 -4.64
C LEU A 285 27.33 -19.04 -4.57
N PRO A 286 26.43 -19.89 -5.10
CA PRO A 286 24.99 -19.61 -5.08
C PRO A 286 24.43 -19.46 -3.65
N ILE A 287 24.80 -20.37 -2.74
CA ILE A 287 24.29 -20.35 -1.36
C ILE A 287 24.82 -19.16 -0.57
N ARG A 288 26.07 -18.75 -0.82
CA ARG A 288 26.68 -17.55 -0.26
C ARG A 288 25.94 -16.29 -0.72
N GLN A 289 25.62 -16.21 -2.01
CA GLN A 289 24.86 -15.09 -2.59
C GLN A 289 23.44 -14.99 -2.02
N VAL A 290 22.76 -16.10 -1.74
CA VAL A 290 21.47 -16.08 -1.01
C VAL A 290 21.64 -15.39 0.33
N GLY A 291 22.73 -15.67 1.07
CA GLY A 291 23.00 -15.04 2.35
C GLY A 291 23.18 -13.52 2.25
N VAL A 292 23.89 -13.05 1.24
CA VAL A 292 24.06 -11.60 1.00
C VAL A 292 22.75 -10.92 0.66
N GLN A 293 21.92 -11.54 -0.20
CA GLN A 293 20.64 -10.97 -0.63
C GLN A 293 19.54 -11.10 0.44
N PHE A 294 19.71 -12.01 1.41
CA PHE A 294 18.71 -12.26 2.45
C PHE A 294 18.40 -11.02 3.29
N HIS A 295 19.42 -10.24 3.66
CA HIS A 295 19.24 -9.05 4.49
C HIS A 295 18.43 -7.96 3.79
N ALA A 296 18.70 -7.70 2.50
CA ALA A 296 17.94 -6.75 1.70
C ALA A 296 16.49 -7.24 1.45
N ALA A 297 16.32 -8.55 1.25
CA ALA A 297 15.00 -9.16 1.11
C ALA A 297 14.19 -9.12 2.41
N ALA A 298 14.83 -9.31 3.56
CA ALA A 298 14.16 -9.29 4.87
C ALA A 298 13.60 -7.90 5.22
N GLU A 299 14.26 -6.81 4.81
CA GLU A 299 13.74 -5.46 4.92
C GLU A 299 12.46 -5.29 4.10
N GLY A 300 12.47 -5.75 2.85
CA GLY A 300 11.29 -5.75 1.97
C GLY A 300 10.12 -6.56 2.54
N VAL A 301 10.40 -7.73 3.10
CA VAL A 301 9.35 -8.58 3.72
C VAL A 301 8.78 -7.92 4.97
N ALA A 302 9.59 -7.25 5.80
CA ALA A 302 9.09 -6.53 6.98
C ALA A 302 8.14 -5.39 6.58
N ALA A 303 8.48 -4.65 5.53
CA ALA A 303 7.63 -3.58 5.00
C ALA A 303 6.31 -4.11 4.38
N THR A 304 6.30 -5.32 3.84
CA THR A 304 5.08 -5.93 3.28
C THR A 304 4.11 -6.45 4.32
N GLU A 305 4.52 -6.71 5.54
CA GLU A 305 3.58 -7.08 6.62
C GLU A 305 2.53 -5.98 6.81
N ASP A 306 2.92 -4.71 6.75
CA ASP A 306 2.00 -3.57 6.83
C ASP A 306 1.07 -3.49 5.61
N VAL A 307 1.60 -3.75 4.40
CA VAL A 307 0.78 -3.80 3.18
C VAL A 307 -0.26 -4.92 3.26
N PHE A 308 0.16 -6.12 3.67
CA PHE A 308 -0.76 -7.25 3.82
C PHE A 308 -1.79 -7.04 4.91
N ALA A 309 -1.45 -6.37 6.02
CA ALA A 309 -2.42 -6.01 7.04
C ALA A 309 -3.55 -5.13 6.49
N VAL A 310 -3.24 -4.20 5.57
CA VAL A 310 -4.26 -3.38 4.89
C VAL A 310 -5.09 -4.21 3.91
N LEU A 311 -4.45 -5.08 3.11
CA LEU A 311 -5.13 -5.93 2.14
C LEU A 311 -6.06 -6.96 2.84
N ASP A 312 -5.60 -7.55 3.93
CA ASP A 312 -6.37 -8.52 4.73
C ASP A 312 -7.56 -7.84 5.40
N ALA A 313 -7.38 -6.65 5.98
CA ALA A 313 -8.47 -5.85 6.55
C ALA A 313 -9.56 -5.51 5.51
N ALA A 314 -9.15 -5.16 4.28
CA ALA A 314 -10.10 -4.92 3.18
C ALA A 314 -10.83 -6.20 2.76
N GLY A 315 -10.15 -7.34 2.76
CA GLY A 315 -10.74 -8.66 2.48
C GLY A 315 -11.74 -9.10 3.55
N GLU A 316 -11.44 -8.85 4.83
CA GLU A 316 -12.35 -9.15 5.95
C GLU A 316 -13.62 -8.29 5.88
N ARG A 317 -13.48 -6.99 5.60
CA ARG A 317 -14.62 -6.08 5.44
C ARG A 317 -15.54 -6.52 4.30
N THR A 318 -14.97 -6.97 3.18
CA THR A 318 -15.75 -7.51 2.04
C THR A 318 -16.52 -8.76 2.45
N ARG A 319 -15.89 -9.72 3.13
CA ARG A 319 -16.53 -10.95 3.62
C ARG A 319 -17.62 -10.68 4.68
N MET A 320 -17.40 -9.71 5.56
CA MET A 320 -18.42 -9.30 6.54
C MET A 320 -19.62 -8.67 5.85
N ARG A 321 -19.40 -7.88 4.80
CA ARG A 321 -20.45 -7.29 3.98
C ARG A 321 -21.27 -8.38 3.27
N GLU A 322 -20.61 -9.34 2.61
CA GLU A 322 -21.27 -10.48 1.95
C GLU A 322 -22.11 -11.32 2.93
N ARG A 323 -21.55 -11.67 4.10
CA ARG A 323 -22.29 -12.41 5.15
C ARG A 323 -23.48 -11.65 5.71
N ARG A 324 -23.44 -10.31 5.77
CA ARG A 324 -24.56 -9.49 6.21
C ARG A 324 -25.66 -9.43 5.15
N THR A 325 -25.30 -9.35 3.86
CA THR A 325 -26.26 -9.40 2.74
C THR A 325 -27.01 -10.74 2.74
N ASP A 326 -26.29 -11.85 2.95
CA ASP A 326 -26.89 -13.19 3.05
C ASP A 326 -27.79 -13.35 4.30
N ALA A 327 -27.50 -12.65 5.40
CA ALA A 327 -28.26 -12.68 6.65
C ALA A 327 -29.47 -11.71 6.63
N ALA A 328 -29.46 -10.65 5.83
CA ALA A 328 -30.53 -9.66 5.73
C ALA A 328 -31.77 -10.18 4.97
N GLY A 329 -31.69 -11.37 4.37
CA GLY A 329 -32.85 -12.10 3.82
C GLY A 329 -33.85 -12.62 4.85
N ILE A 330 -33.57 -12.45 6.16
CA ILE A 330 -34.50 -12.78 7.25
C ILE A 330 -35.06 -11.46 7.77
N ALA A 331 -36.33 -11.21 7.46
CA ALA A 331 -37.08 -10.01 7.87
C ALA A 331 -36.99 -9.79 9.39
N VAL A 332 -36.41 -8.67 9.80
CA VAL A 332 -36.51 -8.18 11.18
C VAL A 332 -37.76 -7.34 11.27
N GLU A 333 -38.79 -7.83 11.97
CA GLU A 333 -39.95 -7.07 12.38
C GLU A 333 -39.52 -5.81 13.14
N SER A 334 -39.94 -4.65 12.67
CA SER A 334 -39.70 -3.36 13.31
C SER A 334 -40.45 -3.25 14.62
N PRO A 335 -39.83 -2.83 15.73
CA PRO A 335 -40.60 -2.42 16.91
C PRO A 335 -41.39 -1.15 16.62
N ASP A 336 -42.67 -1.21 16.93
CA ASP A 336 -43.66 -0.19 16.79
C ASP A 336 -43.29 1.05 17.63
N ASN A 337 -42.77 2.10 17.00
CA ASN A 337 -42.62 3.42 17.62
C ASN A 337 -43.16 4.48 16.67
N ARG A 338 -44.50 4.63 16.75
CA ARG A 338 -45.28 5.64 16.02
C ARG A 338 -45.27 6.94 16.81
N GLU A 339 -44.26 7.78 16.65
CA GLU A 339 -44.39 9.22 16.94
C GLU A 339 -43.63 10.02 15.86
N THR A 340 -44.41 10.73 15.06
CA THR A 340 -44.05 11.89 14.24
C THR A 340 -42.95 11.69 13.19
N VAL A 341 -43.06 10.68 12.33
CA VAL A 341 -42.30 10.62 11.08
C VAL A 341 -43.27 11.04 9.97
N LEU A 342 -42.92 12.03 9.15
CA LEU A 342 -43.61 12.34 7.93
C LEU A 342 -43.91 11.02 7.17
N GLN A 343 -45.16 10.83 6.72
CA GLN A 343 -45.53 9.66 5.89
C GLN A 343 -44.84 9.80 4.53
N VAL A 344 -43.58 9.38 4.46
CA VAL A 344 -42.83 9.31 3.21
C VAL A 344 -42.94 7.88 2.69
N ASP A 345 -43.31 7.73 1.43
CA ASP A 345 -43.22 6.43 0.76
C ASP A 345 -41.73 6.04 0.66
N PRO A 346 -41.32 4.98 1.37
CA PRO A 346 -39.88 4.58 1.41
C PRO A 346 -39.34 4.20 0.02
N GLY A 347 -40.18 3.90 -0.94
CA GLY A 347 -39.83 3.49 -2.29
C GLY A 347 -39.75 4.66 -3.29
N SER A 348 -40.13 5.89 -2.90
CA SER A 348 -40.05 7.02 -3.83
C SER A 348 -38.59 7.41 -4.12
N GLU A 349 -38.30 7.68 -5.40
CA GLU A 349 -36.99 8.18 -5.82
C GLU A 349 -36.61 9.45 -5.04
N GLY A 350 -35.39 9.53 -4.55
CA GLY A 350 -34.91 10.67 -3.75
C GLY A 350 -35.29 10.65 -2.26
N SER A 351 -36.08 9.69 -1.77
CA SER A 351 -36.44 9.59 -0.35
C SER A 351 -35.33 8.96 0.49
N LEU A 352 -35.05 9.56 1.65
CA LEU A 352 -34.15 9.00 2.66
C LEU A 352 -34.93 8.71 3.94
N VAL A 353 -34.91 7.45 4.39
CA VAL A 353 -35.55 7.03 5.63
C VAL A 353 -34.48 6.50 6.60
N VAL A 354 -34.48 7.05 7.81
CA VAL A 354 -33.56 6.69 8.88
C VAL A 354 -34.38 6.26 10.08
N ALA A 355 -34.20 5.04 10.58
CA ALA A 355 -34.93 4.51 11.73
C ALA A 355 -33.97 3.89 12.76
N GLY A 356 -33.96 4.46 13.96
CA GLY A 356 -33.14 4.02 15.08
C GLY A 356 -31.64 4.03 14.81
N LEU A 357 -31.16 4.89 13.91
CA LEU A 357 -29.76 4.96 13.57
C LEU A 357 -28.94 5.41 14.77
N ARG A 358 -28.04 4.54 15.22
CA ARG A 358 -27.14 4.79 16.35
C ARG A 358 -25.67 4.65 15.89
N VAL A 359 -24.88 5.66 16.19
CA VAL A 359 -23.42 5.65 15.95
C VAL A 359 -22.70 5.63 17.29
N ARG A 360 -21.94 4.58 17.57
CA ARG A 360 -21.26 4.39 18.85
C ARG A 360 -22.27 4.46 20.02
N ASP A 361 -21.97 5.26 21.06
CA ASP A 361 -22.79 5.44 22.25
C ASP A 361 -23.74 6.67 22.14
N LEU A 362 -24.02 7.17 20.93
CA LEU A 362 -24.93 8.30 20.73
C LEU A 362 -26.39 7.83 20.79
N PRO A 363 -27.34 8.69 21.18
CA PRO A 363 -28.77 8.36 21.11
C PRO A 363 -29.19 7.94 19.70
N PRO A 364 -30.16 7.02 19.56
CA PRO A 364 -30.70 6.64 18.26
C PRO A 364 -31.48 7.82 17.64
N VAL A 365 -31.35 7.95 16.33
CA VAL A 365 -32.00 9.01 15.54
C VAL A 365 -32.94 8.39 14.53
N SER A 366 -34.15 8.96 14.39
CA SER A 366 -35.14 8.55 13.38
C SER A 366 -35.71 9.78 12.71
N PHE A 367 -35.70 9.79 11.36
CA PHE A 367 -36.35 10.80 10.55
C PHE A 367 -36.52 10.29 9.13
N ALA A 368 -37.37 10.98 8.36
CA ALA A 368 -37.51 10.76 6.92
C ALA A 368 -37.38 12.10 6.20
N ALA A 369 -36.59 12.12 5.12
CA ALA A 369 -36.46 13.27 4.24
C ALA A 369 -37.07 12.93 2.88
N ALA A 370 -38.07 13.72 2.47
CA ALA A 370 -38.81 13.54 1.21
C ALA A 370 -38.20 14.37 0.09
N PRO A 371 -38.42 13.98 -1.19
CA PRO A 371 -38.19 14.86 -2.33
C PRO A 371 -38.92 16.20 -2.17
N GLY A 372 -38.27 17.28 -2.53
CA GLY A 372 -38.83 18.61 -2.41
C GLY A 372 -38.78 19.23 -1.01
N THR A 373 -38.09 18.61 -0.06
CA THR A 373 -38.01 19.10 1.33
C THR A 373 -36.62 19.41 1.80
N ILE A 374 -36.53 20.38 2.72
CA ILE A 374 -35.33 20.72 3.47
C ILE A 374 -35.48 20.21 4.91
N THR A 375 -34.70 19.21 5.28
CA THR A 375 -34.60 18.71 6.65
C THR A 375 -33.40 19.32 7.34
N VAL A 376 -33.63 20.14 8.36
CA VAL A 376 -32.57 20.76 9.18
C VAL A 376 -32.28 19.89 10.37
N ILE A 377 -31.00 19.55 10.57
CA ILE A 377 -30.49 18.76 11.70
C ILE A 377 -29.80 19.69 12.68
N GLU A 378 -30.36 19.80 13.87
CA GLU A 378 -29.86 20.68 14.91
C GLU A 378 -29.44 19.93 16.17
N GLY A 379 -28.75 20.61 17.06
CA GLY A 379 -28.31 20.08 18.35
C GLY A 379 -27.04 20.74 18.81
N PRO A 380 -26.72 20.69 20.11
CA PRO A 380 -25.52 21.29 20.66
C PRO A 380 -24.22 20.66 20.09
N SER A 381 -23.10 21.29 20.36
CA SER A 381 -21.81 20.70 20.00
C SER A 381 -21.63 19.35 20.71
N GLY A 382 -21.20 18.31 19.96
CA GLY A 382 -21.07 16.96 20.50
C GLY A 382 -22.33 16.10 20.46
N SER A 383 -23.49 16.61 20.00
CA SER A 383 -24.74 15.83 19.91
C SER A 383 -24.73 14.72 18.85
N GLY A 384 -23.70 14.65 18.00
CA GLY A 384 -23.55 13.58 17.03
C GLY A 384 -23.88 13.94 15.59
N LYS A 385 -24.13 15.21 15.24
CA LYS A 385 -24.44 15.66 13.86
C LYS A 385 -23.42 15.16 12.84
N SER A 386 -22.14 15.40 13.09
CA SER A 386 -21.06 14.95 12.20
C SER A 386 -20.94 13.41 12.18
N SER A 387 -21.31 12.71 13.29
CA SER A 387 -21.33 11.25 13.33
C SER A 387 -22.47 10.68 12.52
N LEU A 388 -23.65 11.31 12.54
CA LEU A 388 -24.77 10.94 11.66
C LEU A 388 -24.37 11.05 10.20
N PHE A 389 -23.82 12.19 9.78
CA PHE A 389 -23.34 12.34 8.40
C PHE A 389 -22.18 11.40 8.06
N ALA A 390 -21.31 11.06 9.01
CA ALA A 390 -20.28 10.06 8.80
C ALA A 390 -20.88 8.65 8.56
N ALA A 391 -21.95 8.30 9.26
CA ALA A 391 -22.70 7.07 9.02
C ALA A 391 -23.37 7.06 7.63
N LEU A 392 -24.09 8.12 7.27
CA LEU A 392 -24.74 8.25 5.98
C LEU A 392 -23.74 8.16 4.81
N ARG A 393 -22.52 8.68 4.98
CA ARG A 393 -21.43 8.57 3.99
C ARG A 393 -20.70 7.22 4.00
N GLY A 394 -21.13 6.27 4.84
CA GLY A 394 -20.43 4.98 4.99
C GLY A 394 -19.03 5.08 5.61
N ALA A 395 -18.71 6.20 6.25
CA ALA A 395 -17.41 6.40 6.92
C ALA A 395 -17.34 5.76 8.31
N VAL A 396 -18.49 5.53 8.95
CA VAL A 396 -18.61 4.89 10.27
C VAL A 396 -19.75 3.88 10.21
N GLU A 397 -19.59 2.75 10.88
CA GLU A 397 -20.65 1.76 11.04
C GLU A 397 -21.73 2.28 12.00
N PHE A 398 -22.98 1.88 11.77
CA PHE A 398 -24.13 2.27 12.58
C PHE A 398 -25.05 1.08 12.85
N GLU A 399 -25.80 1.14 13.95
CA GLU A 399 -26.90 0.27 14.29
C GLU A 399 -28.22 0.90 13.79
N GLY A 400 -29.30 0.12 13.72
CA GLY A 400 -30.56 0.56 13.14
C GLY A 400 -30.60 0.43 11.62
N THR A 401 -31.56 1.11 10.97
CA THR A 401 -31.75 1.05 9.53
C THR A 401 -31.68 2.45 8.91
N ALA A 402 -31.09 2.52 7.72
CA ALA A 402 -31.12 3.72 6.89
C ALA A 402 -31.22 3.28 5.43
N SER A 403 -32.21 3.78 4.70
CA SER A 403 -32.47 3.42 3.31
C SER A 403 -32.66 4.66 2.45
N TYR A 404 -32.21 4.57 1.20
CA TYR A 404 -32.46 5.55 0.15
C TYR A 404 -33.21 4.87 -0.98
N ALA A 405 -34.36 5.43 -1.37
CA ALA A 405 -35.27 4.86 -2.36
C ALA A 405 -35.57 3.36 -2.08
N GLY A 406 -35.78 3.00 -0.81
CA GLY A 406 -36.04 1.62 -0.36
C GLY A 406 -34.84 0.71 -0.28
N THR A 407 -33.64 1.11 -0.71
CA THR A 407 -32.42 0.30 -0.65
C THR A 407 -31.58 0.67 0.58
N ASP A 408 -31.11 -0.31 1.35
CA ASP A 408 -30.25 -0.06 2.53
C ASP A 408 -28.97 0.66 2.12
N LEU A 409 -28.60 1.71 2.85
CA LEU A 409 -27.40 2.50 2.57
C LEU A 409 -26.10 1.69 2.67
N ARG A 410 -26.11 0.55 3.36
CA ARG A 410 -24.95 -0.35 3.44
C ARG A 410 -24.68 -1.06 2.11
N GLU A 411 -25.66 -1.16 1.24
CA GLU A 411 -25.58 -1.77 -0.09
C GLU A 411 -25.21 -0.76 -1.17
N LEU A 412 -25.45 0.53 -0.91
CA LEU A 412 -25.22 1.60 -1.85
C LEU A 412 -23.82 2.22 -1.70
N ALA A 413 -23.20 2.55 -2.83
CA ALA A 413 -22.06 3.44 -2.81
C ALA A 413 -22.51 4.87 -2.50
N PRO A 414 -21.95 5.59 -1.53
CA PRO A 414 -22.37 6.97 -1.22
C PRO A 414 -22.35 7.90 -2.44
N SER A 415 -21.43 7.63 -3.37
CA SER A 415 -21.34 8.37 -4.63
C SER A 415 -22.55 8.18 -5.55
N ALA A 416 -23.37 7.18 -5.39
CA ALA A 416 -24.53 6.96 -6.23
C ALA A 416 -25.72 7.86 -5.85
N TRP A 417 -25.92 8.12 -4.55
CA TRP A 417 -27.14 8.75 -4.03
C TRP A 417 -26.90 10.06 -3.26
N LEU A 418 -25.64 10.37 -2.86
CA LEU A 418 -25.33 11.49 -1.96
C LEU A 418 -24.45 12.53 -2.64
N ALA A 419 -24.86 13.78 -2.60
CA ALA A 419 -24.07 14.97 -2.90
C ALA A 419 -23.73 15.67 -1.59
N TRP A 420 -22.43 15.81 -1.27
CA TRP A 420 -21.96 16.18 0.07
C TRP A 420 -21.02 17.39 0.07
N ALA A 421 -21.28 18.34 0.96
CA ALA A 421 -20.31 19.34 1.40
C ALA A 421 -20.22 19.35 2.93
N GLY A 422 -19.02 19.05 3.46
CA GLY A 422 -18.75 19.03 4.90
C GLY A 422 -18.16 20.32 5.41
N GLN A 423 -17.99 20.41 6.74
CA GLN A 423 -17.38 21.55 7.42
C GLN A 423 -15.92 21.80 6.94
N ALA A 424 -15.19 20.74 6.59
CA ALA A 424 -13.89 20.85 5.93
C ALA A 424 -14.08 20.76 4.41
N PRO A 425 -13.61 21.74 3.61
CA PRO A 425 -13.86 21.81 2.17
C PRO A 425 -13.35 20.60 1.37
N GLY A 426 -12.23 19.98 1.81
CA GLY A 426 -11.66 18.79 1.16
C GLY A 426 -11.34 19.03 -0.31
N LEU A 427 -10.67 20.15 -0.63
CA LEU A 427 -10.24 20.48 -1.98
C LEU A 427 -8.91 19.81 -2.31
N THR A 428 -8.72 19.49 -3.59
CA THR A 428 -7.51 18.89 -4.14
C THR A 428 -6.74 19.89 -4.98
N ARG A 429 -5.46 19.62 -5.24
CA ARG A 429 -4.68 20.39 -6.19
C ARG A 429 -5.30 20.29 -7.58
N GLY A 430 -5.38 21.42 -8.30
CA GLY A 430 -5.96 21.55 -9.64
C GLY A 430 -6.84 22.79 -9.73
N THR A 431 -7.56 22.99 -10.81
CA THR A 431 -8.43 24.18 -10.97
C THR A 431 -9.66 24.12 -10.06
N VAL A 432 -10.28 25.29 -9.82
CA VAL A 432 -11.57 25.36 -9.14
C VAL A 432 -12.61 24.53 -9.90
N ALA A 433 -12.67 24.65 -11.24
CA ALA A 433 -13.58 23.84 -12.07
C ALA A 433 -13.36 22.33 -11.86
N ALA A 434 -12.09 21.85 -11.84
CA ALA A 434 -11.78 20.46 -11.59
C ALA A 434 -12.22 19.99 -10.19
N ASN A 435 -12.18 20.86 -9.20
CA ASN A 435 -12.71 20.57 -7.86
C ASN A 435 -14.24 20.52 -7.81
N VAL A 436 -14.94 21.38 -8.55
CA VAL A 436 -16.41 21.38 -8.64
C VAL A 436 -16.91 20.14 -9.38
N THR A 437 -16.26 19.77 -10.49
CA THR A 437 -16.64 18.63 -11.33
C THR A 437 -16.07 17.29 -10.87
N LEU A 438 -15.51 17.22 -9.66
CA LEU A 438 -14.82 16.03 -9.15
C LEU A 438 -15.69 14.77 -9.26
N GLY A 439 -15.22 13.80 -10.06
CA GLY A 439 -15.93 12.54 -10.31
C GLY A 439 -16.92 12.57 -11.48
N ASP A 440 -16.99 13.65 -12.24
CA ASP A 440 -17.72 13.73 -13.50
C ASP A 440 -16.75 13.43 -14.68
N PRO A 441 -16.98 12.38 -15.48
CA PRO A 441 -16.14 12.08 -16.64
C PRO A 441 -16.31 13.06 -17.80
N GLU A 442 -17.45 13.77 -17.85
CA GLU A 442 -17.81 14.72 -18.91
C GLU A 442 -18.24 16.08 -18.30
N PRO A 443 -17.27 16.86 -17.81
CA PRO A 443 -17.54 18.12 -17.12
C PRO A 443 -18.18 19.16 -18.05
N ASP A 444 -19.23 19.82 -17.55
CA ASP A 444 -19.97 20.88 -18.23
C ASP A 444 -19.62 22.24 -17.62
N ALA A 445 -19.09 23.14 -18.43
CA ALA A 445 -18.63 24.46 -18.00
C ALA A 445 -19.78 25.40 -17.59
N ASP A 446 -20.96 25.30 -18.19
CA ASP A 446 -22.11 26.14 -17.85
C ASP A 446 -22.72 25.68 -16.53
N ARG A 447 -22.78 24.37 -16.29
CA ARG A 447 -23.18 23.79 -15.00
C ARG A 447 -22.19 24.15 -13.88
N VAL A 448 -20.88 24.23 -14.18
CA VAL A 448 -19.88 24.69 -13.21
C VAL A 448 -20.18 26.12 -12.78
N ARG A 449 -20.45 27.03 -13.74
CA ARG A 449 -20.79 28.41 -13.42
C ARG A 449 -22.09 28.51 -12.62
N ALA A 450 -23.15 27.83 -13.05
CA ALA A 450 -24.41 27.78 -12.31
C ALA A 450 -24.22 27.27 -10.87
N ALA A 451 -23.43 26.22 -10.65
CA ALA A 451 -23.15 25.69 -9.31
C ALA A 451 -22.34 26.66 -8.45
N LEU A 452 -21.41 27.42 -9.03
CA LEU A 452 -20.67 28.47 -8.33
C LEU A 452 -21.60 29.63 -7.95
N ASP A 453 -22.50 30.05 -8.85
CA ASP A 453 -23.49 31.11 -8.58
C ASP A 453 -24.45 30.68 -7.46
N ASP A 454 -24.99 29.46 -7.54
CA ASP A 454 -25.85 28.86 -6.52
C ASP A 454 -25.18 28.78 -5.13
N ALA A 455 -23.85 28.59 -5.10
CA ALA A 455 -23.03 28.55 -3.88
C ALA A 455 -22.54 29.95 -3.46
N CYS A 456 -22.99 31.03 -4.08
CA CYS A 456 -22.52 32.40 -3.87
C CYS A 456 -21.00 32.54 -4.05
N ALA A 457 -20.45 31.85 -5.04
CA ALA A 457 -19.02 31.80 -5.37
C ALA A 457 -18.70 32.37 -6.77
N GLU A 458 -19.61 33.17 -7.35
CA GLU A 458 -19.52 33.78 -8.68
C GLU A 458 -18.26 34.62 -8.91
N THR A 459 -17.67 35.14 -7.83
CA THR A 459 -16.42 35.92 -7.89
C THR A 459 -15.16 35.08 -8.00
N ILE A 460 -15.28 33.75 -7.88
CA ILE A 460 -14.14 32.82 -7.94
C ILE A 460 -13.98 32.35 -9.39
N ASP A 461 -12.81 32.60 -9.97
CA ASP A 461 -12.51 32.14 -11.33
C ASP A 461 -12.45 30.60 -11.38
N PRO A 462 -13.27 29.94 -12.22
CA PRO A 462 -13.23 28.51 -12.41
C PRO A 462 -11.86 27.98 -12.87
N ALA A 463 -11.06 28.80 -13.55
CA ALA A 463 -9.72 28.45 -14.03
C ALA A 463 -8.61 28.65 -12.99
N LEU A 464 -8.92 29.24 -11.83
CA LEU A 464 -7.94 29.46 -10.76
C LEU A 464 -7.31 28.14 -10.32
N GLU A 465 -5.98 28.06 -10.40
CA GLU A 465 -5.19 26.91 -9.94
C GLU A 465 -5.06 26.92 -8.41
N LEU A 466 -5.45 25.82 -7.78
CA LEU A 466 -5.34 25.59 -6.35
C LEU A 466 -4.12 24.73 -6.02
N GLY A 467 -3.42 25.08 -4.95
CA GLY A 467 -2.37 24.25 -4.38
C GLY A 467 -2.92 23.07 -3.57
N VAL A 468 -2.03 22.41 -2.82
CA VAL A 468 -2.38 21.27 -1.95
C VAL A 468 -3.41 21.70 -0.90
N GLN A 469 -4.46 20.90 -0.69
CA GLN A 469 -5.58 21.19 0.22
C GLN A 469 -6.33 22.50 -0.08
N GLY A 470 -6.37 22.92 -1.34
CA GLY A 470 -7.07 24.15 -1.74
C GLY A 470 -6.32 25.45 -1.41
N ALA A 471 -5.00 25.37 -1.22
CA ALA A 471 -4.18 26.57 -1.00
C ALA A 471 -4.35 27.57 -2.16
N GLY A 472 -4.58 28.83 -1.84
CA GLY A 472 -4.89 29.92 -2.79
C GLY A 472 -6.27 30.52 -2.58
N LEU A 473 -7.16 29.85 -1.84
CA LEU A 473 -8.48 30.35 -1.43
C LEU A 473 -8.49 30.72 0.06
N SER A 474 -9.32 31.69 0.42
CA SER A 474 -9.68 31.89 1.83
C SER A 474 -10.56 30.72 2.32
N GLY A 475 -10.66 30.52 3.65
CA GLY A 475 -11.50 29.46 4.21
C GLY A 475 -12.95 29.53 3.73
N GLY A 476 -13.54 30.72 3.67
CA GLY A 476 -14.91 30.92 3.17
C GLY A 476 -15.04 30.68 1.67
N GLN A 477 -14.04 31.04 0.86
CA GLN A 477 -14.02 30.70 -0.57
C GLN A 477 -13.91 29.19 -0.78
N ALA A 478 -13.03 28.52 -0.05
CA ALA A 478 -12.88 27.08 -0.13
C ALA A 478 -14.17 26.34 0.25
N GLN A 479 -14.89 26.82 1.28
CA GLN A 479 -16.19 26.28 1.68
C GLN A 479 -17.24 26.44 0.57
N ARG A 480 -17.33 27.64 -0.05
CA ARG A 480 -18.25 27.86 -1.17
C ARG A 480 -17.96 26.97 -2.39
N VAL A 481 -16.70 26.75 -2.72
CA VAL A 481 -16.32 25.79 -3.77
C VAL A 481 -16.72 24.35 -3.42
N ALA A 482 -16.64 23.96 -2.14
CA ALA A 482 -17.12 22.65 -1.71
C ALA A 482 -18.66 22.53 -1.79
N VAL A 483 -19.38 23.59 -1.47
CA VAL A 483 -20.84 23.67 -1.65
C VAL A 483 -21.19 23.61 -3.14
N ALA A 484 -20.50 24.38 -4.00
CA ALA A 484 -20.67 24.34 -5.45
C ALA A 484 -20.46 22.93 -6.02
N ARG A 485 -19.44 22.19 -5.54
CA ARG A 485 -19.23 20.79 -5.90
C ARG A 485 -20.42 19.89 -5.55
N ALA A 486 -21.01 20.08 -4.37
CA ALA A 486 -22.19 19.31 -3.96
C ALA A 486 -23.40 19.65 -4.82
N LEU A 487 -23.63 20.94 -5.10
CA LEU A 487 -24.71 21.42 -5.97
C LEU A 487 -24.55 20.92 -7.42
N TYR A 488 -23.36 20.99 -7.97
CA TYR A 488 -23.04 20.45 -9.30
C TYR A 488 -23.36 18.96 -9.38
N ARG A 489 -22.98 18.21 -8.35
CA ARG A 489 -23.21 16.77 -8.29
C ARG A 489 -24.70 16.42 -8.15
N GLN A 490 -25.44 17.17 -7.35
CA GLN A 490 -26.89 17.00 -7.20
C GLN A 490 -27.63 17.32 -8.53
N ALA A 491 -27.23 18.40 -9.22
CA ALA A 491 -27.79 18.75 -10.52
C ALA A 491 -27.51 17.72 -11.64
N SER A 492 -26.48 16.87 -11.47
CA SER A 492 -26.17 15.79 -12.42
C SER A 492 -27.13 14.60 -12.33
N ALA A 493 -27.83 14.42 -11.20
CA ALA A 493 -28.87 13.44 -10.99
C ALA A 493 -29.80 14.00 -9.89
N SER A 494 -30.95 14.48 -10.28
CA SER A 494 -31.91 15.24 -9.43
C SER A 494 -32.43 14.44 -8.24
N ASP A 495 -32.38 13.12 -8.29
CA ASP A 495 -32.77 12.20 -7.23
C ASP A 495 -31.78 12.15 -6.06
N ARG A 496 -30.52 12.63 -6.24
CA ARG A 496 -29.53 12.61 -5.17
C ARG A 496 -29.89 13.52 -4.02
N VAL A 497 -29.65 13.01 -2.79
CA VAL A 497 -29.78 13.79 -1.57
C VAL A 497 -28.61 14.77 -1.46
N LEU A 498 -28.92 16.05 -1.34
CA LEU A 498 -27.93 17.11 -1.07
C LEU A 498 -27.74 17.25 0.43
N ALA A 499 -26.55 16.93 0.94
CA ALA A 499 -26.25 17.03 2.36
C ALA A 499 -25.15 18.08 2.61
N LEU A 500 -25.45 19.07 3.42
CA LEU A 500 -24.60 20.24 3.70
C LEU A 500 -24.36 20.37 5.21
N ASP A 501 -23.08 20.43 5.61
CA ASP A 501 -22.68 20.59 7.01
C ASP A 501 -22.12 22.00 7.24
N GLU A 502 -22.91 22.86 7.87
CA GLU A 502 -22.63 24.26 8.16
C GLU A 502 -22.18 25.10 6.93
N PRO A 503 -22.91 25.08 5.82
CA PRO A 503 -22.46 25.74 4.58
C PRO A 503 -22.35 27.26 4.69
N SER A 504 -23.01 27.88 5.68
CA SER A 504 -23.05 29.34 5.89
C SER A 504 -22.07 29.83 6.95
N SER A 505 -21.21 28.98 7.53
CA SER A 505 -20.38 29.33 8.68
C SER A 505 -19.42 30.53 8.47
N ALA A 506 -19.08 30.84 7.21
CA ALA A 506 -18.18 31.92 6.83
C ALA A 506 -18.83 32.97 5.93
N LEU A 507 -20.16 33.05 5.93
CA LEU A 507 -20.92 34.01 5.10
C LEU A 507 -21.40 35.19 5.94
N ASP A 508 -21.44 36.38 5.30
CA ASP A 508 -22.19 37.51 5.78
C ASP A 508 -23.70 37.30 5.61
N PRO A 509 -24.55 38.06 6.32
CA PRO A 509 -26.00 37.84 6.30
C PRO A 509 -26.64 37.91 4.91
N GLU A 510 -26.20 38.81 4.05
CA GLU A 510 -26.77 39.00 2.71
C GLU A 510 -26.41 37.78 1.80
N THR A 511 -25.18 37.33 1.85
CA THR A 511 -24.73 36.14 1.13
C THR A 511 -25.40 34.86 1.69
N GLU A 512 -25.63 34.81 2.99
CA GLU A 512 -26.35 33.71 3.64
C GLU A 512 -27.81 33.63 3.14
N ASP A 513 -28.52 34.75 3.08
CA ASP A 513 -29.91 34.81 2.57
C ASP A 513 -30.00 34.41 1.09
N ARG A 514 -28.99 34.72 0.31
CA ARG A 514 -28.88 34.26 -1.10
C ARG A 514 -28.73 32.74 -1.18
N LEU A 515 -27.84 32.16 -0.35
CA LEU A 515 -27.64 30.73 -0.29
C LEU A 515 -28.93 30.00 0.12
N TRP A 516 -29.67 30.52 1.14
CA TRP A 516 -30.91 29.91 1.59
C TRP A 516 -31.99 29.96 0.50
N ARG A 517 -32.09 31.05 -0.25
CA ARG A 517 -33.01 31.13 -1.41
C ARG A 517 -32.67 30.12 -2.48
N SER A 518 -31.37 30.00 -2.84
CA SER A 518 -30.92 29.01 -3.82
C SER A 518 -31.26 27.57 -3.38
N LEU A 519 -31.04 27.22 -2.10
CA LEU A 519 -31.41 25.90 -1.57
C LEU A 519 -32.92 25.67 -1.58
N ARG A 520 -33.73 26.69 -1.24
CA ARG A 520 -35.20 26.59 -1.28
C ARG A 520 -35.68 26.34 -2.71
N GLU A 521 -35.19 27.11 -3.68
CA GLU A 521 -35.53 26.92 -5.10
C GLU A 521 -35.21 25.51 -5.59
N LYS A 522 -34.08 24.95 -5.16
CA LYS A 522 -33.73 23.57 -5.51
C LYS A 522 -34.65 22.53 -4.83
N ALA A 523 -35.01 22.76 -3.59
CA ALA A 523 -35.97 21.90 -2.92
C ALA A 523 -37.34 21.99 -3.61
N ASP A 524 -37.83 23.19 -3.95
CA ASP A 524 -39.07 23.38 -4.68
C ASP A 524 -39.06 22.74 -6.09
N ALA A 525 -37.85 22.59 -6.67
CA ALA A 525 -37.65 21.83 -7.91
C ALA A 525 -37.55 20.31 -7.70
N GLY A 526 -37.76 19.81 -6.48
CA GLY A 526 -37.80 18.38 -6.15
C GLY A 526 -36.57 17.82 -5.46
N ALA A 527 -35.53 18.61 -5.15
CA ALA A 527 -34.36 18.12 -4.47
C ALA A 527 -34.62 17.76 -3.00
N THR A 528 -34.06 16.66 -2.51
CA THR A 528 -34.04 16.30 -1.09
C THR A 528 -32.80 16.91 -0.44
N ILE A 529 -32.98 17.78 0.56
CA ILE A 529 -31.89 18.51 1.20
C ILE A 529 -31.79 18.18 2.69
N LEU A 530 -30.60 17.74 3.13
CA LEU A 530 -30.23 17.63 4.53
C LEU A 530 -29.27 18.77 4.88
N LEU A 531 -29.61 19.57 5.87
CA LEU A 531 -28.85 20.75 6.27
C LEU A 531 -28.50 20.69 7.74
N VAL A 532 -27.21 20.73 8.10
CA VAL A 532 -26.80 21.06 9.47
C VAL A 532 -26.54 22.54 9.56
N SER A 533 -27.24 23.21 10.45
CA SER A 533 -27.00 24.63 10.73
C SER A 533 -27.36 24.96 12.19
N HIS A 534 -26.66 25.96 12.73
CA HIS A 534 -26.96 26.59 14.03
C HIS A 534 -27.62 27.95 13.88
N ARG A 535 -27.85 28.37 12.61
CA ARG A 535 -28.43 29.68 12.28
C ARG A 535 -29.95 29.65 12.36
N ARG A 536 -30.55 30.69 12.95
CA ARG A 536 -32.03 30.82 12.99
C ARG A 536 -32.65 30.93 11.61
N THR A 537 -31.97 31.56 10.67
CA THR A 537 -32.38 31.71 9.28
C THR A 537 -32.55 30.39 8.54
N ALA A 538 -31.78 29.35 8.92
CA ALA A 538 -31.95 28.02 8.35
C ALA A 538 -33.26 27.36 8.76
N ARG A 539 -33.81 27.68 9.93
CA ARG A 539 -35.13 27.17 10.37
C ARG A 539 -36.28 27.76 9.54
N GLU A 540 -36.13 28.98 9.00
CA GLU A 540 -37.14 29.66 8.22
C GLU A 540 -37.39 28.99 6.86
N ILE A 541 -36.37 28.31 6.34
CA ILE A 541 -36.46 27.55 5.06
C ILE A 541 -36.73 26.06 5.26
N ALA A 542 -36.79 25.57 6.50
CA ALA A 542 -36.93 24.16 6.82
C ALA A 542 -38.36 23.67 6.73
N ASP A 543 -38.58 22.55 6.08
CA ASP A 543 -39.85 21.81 6.10
C ASP A 543 -39.92 20.86 7.30
N GLN A 544 -38.74 20.39 7.77
CA GLN A 544 -38.62 19.53 8.94
C GLN A 544 -37.37 19.90 9.77
N ILE A 545 -37.48 19.82 11.09
CA ILE A 545 -36.35 20.00 12.01
C ILE A 545 -36.16 18.70 12.82
N VAL A 546 -34.94 18.18 12.81
CA VAL A 546 -34.53 17.01 13.58
C VAL A 546 -33.60 17.46 14.68
N GLU A 547 -34.04 17.40 15.93
CA GLU A 547 -33.21 17.77 17.08
C GLU A 547 -32.43 16.57 17.62
N LEU A 548 -31.10 16.67 17.63
CA LEU A 548 -30.24 15.68 18.24
C LEU A 548 -30.02 16.00 19.71
N GLY A 549 -30.44 15.08 20.58
CA GLY A 549 -30.35 15.25 22.03
C GLY A 549 -28.91 15.28 22.57
N VAL A 550 -28.75 15.91 23.75
CA VAL A 550 -27.48 15.89 24.50
C VAL A 550 -27.31 14.53 25.15
N ARG A 551 -26.09 14.00 25.18
CA ARG A 551 -25.72 12.93 26.12
C ARG A 551 -25.96 13.44 27.54
N VAL A 552 -26.93 12.87 28.29
CA VAL A 552 -27.10 13.06 29.73
C VAL A 552 -26.04 12.22 30.46
#